data_d2a5aa7b005e6602e8143427eda86877
#
_entry.id   d2a5aa7b005e6602e8143427eda86877
#
_cell.length_a   1.000
_cell.length_b   1.000
_cell.length_c   1.000
_cell.angle_alpha   90.00
_cell.angle_beta   90.00
_cell.angle_gamma   90.00
#
_symmetry.space_group_name_H-M   'P 1'
#
loop_
_entity.id
_entity.type
_entity.pdbx_description
1 polymer ?
#
loop_
_entity_poly.entity_id
_entity_poly.type
_entity_poly.pdbx_seq_one_letter_code
_entity_poly.pdbx_strand_id
1 'polypeptide(L)'
;MKAFIKKQHGIGAMAILILIVLISLLAVYINTVTTLSSLNISSSAGAIQAWFAARSGAEWGIYQSLNRPACTCGSNCCSAAPAISGATLNFGGGASNYQATVDCSETPVDEGGTNYCIYNIGVTATFGNPGDVTFARRRVNVTVTGKNAPP
;
A
#
# COMPACT_ATOMS: atom_id res chain seq x y z
N MET A 1 43.26 48.50 47.91
CA MET A 1 41.94 47.81 47.75
C MET A 1 42.19 46.37 47.42
N LYS A 2 41.97 45.44 48.36
CA LYS A 2 42.10 43.97 48.15
C LYS A 2 40.72 43.44 47.75
N ALA A 3 40.57 43.03 46.53
CA ALA A 3 39.35 42.39 46.07
C ALA A 3 39.24 40.98 46.71
N PHE A 4 38.23 40.79 47.51
CA PHE A 4 37.87 39.48 48.09
C PHE A 4 37.23 38.66 46.94
N ILE A 5 37.98 37.78 46.32
CA ILE A 5 37.45 36.77 45.43
C ILE A 5 36.81 35.69 46.33
N LYS A 6 35.51 35.79 46.47
CA LYS A 6 34.68 34.78 47.19
C LYS A 6 34.71 33.47 46.37
N LYS A 7 35.39 32.45 46.89
CA LYS A 7 35.39 31.09 46.35
C LYS A 7 33.97 30.50 46.42
N GLN A 8 33.23 30.57 45.32
CA GLN A 8 31.97 29.80 45.15
C GLN A 8 32.29 28.49 44.46
N HIS A 9 32.78 27.49 45.18
CA HIS A 9 33.26 26.22 44.67
C HIS A 9 32.30 25.04 44.95
N GLY A 10 31.03 25.16 44.75
CA GLY A 10 30.15 23.99 44.97
C GLY A 10 28.88 24.00 44.10
N ILE A 11 28.25 25.14 43.96
CA ILE A 11 26.97 25.30 43.28
C ILE A 11 27.10 25.21 41.76
N GLY A 12 28.19 25.70 41.19
CA GLY A 12 28.43 25.68 39.73
C GLY A 12 28.60 24.26 39.16
N ALA A 13 29.30 23.37 39.88
CA ALA A 13 29.50 21.98 39.44
C ALA A 13 28.20 21.17 39.41
N MET A 14 27.35 21.35 40.41
CA MET A 14 26.04 20.74 40.47
C MET A 14 25.13 21.20 39.34
N ALA A 15 25.11 22.49 39.05
CA ALA A 15 24.32 23.07 37.95
C ALA A 15 24.78 22.54 36.57
N ILE A 16 26.08 22.38 36.36
CA ILE A 16 26.61 21.81 35.12
C ILE A 16 26.22 20.35 34.97
N LEU A 17 26.28 19.55 36.00
CA LEU A 17 25.86 18.14 35.96
C LEU A 17 24.36 17.99 35.62
N ILE A 18 23.50 18.79 36.23
CA ILE A 18 22.07 18.81 35.93
C ILE A 18 21.84 19.21 34.47
N LEU A 19 22.53 20.20 33.96
CA LEU A 19 22.41 20.68 32.59
C LEU A 19 22.84 19.61 31.58
N ILE A 20 23.93 18.86 31.83
CA ILE A 20 24.39 17.77 31.00
C ILE A 20 23.34 16.64 30.95
N VAL A 21 22.76 16.28 32.09
CA VAL A 21 21.71 15.26 32.16
C VAL A 21 20.47 15.68 31.38
N LEU A 22 20.03 16.93 31.51
CA LEU A 22 18.89 17.44 30.77
C LEU A 22 19.13 17.45 29.26
N ILE A 23 20.32 17.88 28.80
CA ILE A 23 20.67 17.86 27.37
C ILE A 23 20.72 16.43 26.85
N SER A 24 21.26 15.48 27.62
CA SER A 24 21.32 14.06 27.24
C SER A 24 19.92 13.47 27.09
N LEU A 25 19.01 13.76 28.01
CA LEU A 25 17.61 13.31 27.91
C LEU A 25 16.89 13.91 26.69
N LEU A 26 17.10 15.19 26.41
CA LEU A 26 16.54 15.83 25.21
C LEU A 26 17.09 15.21 23.93
N ALA A 27 18.38 14.91 23.85
CA ALA A 27 18.98 14.26 22.68
C ALA A 27 18.39 12.89 22.41
N VAL A 28 18.17 12.06 23.45
CA VAL A 28 17.51 10.77 23.33
C VAL A 28 16.07 10.93 22.86
N TYR A 29 15.34 11.89 23.41
CA TYR A 29 13.95 12.15 23.02
C TYR A 29 13.83 12.55 21.54
N ILE A 30 14.69 13.46 21.07
CA ILE A 30 14.71 13.90 19.66
C ILE A 30 15.00 12.71 18.73
N ASN A 31 15.97 11.87 19.06
CA ASN A 31 16.29 10.69 18.26
C ASN A 31 15.12 9.72 18.15
N THR A 32 14.39 9.45 19.22
CA THR A 32 13.22 8.57 19.19
C THR A 32 12.08 9.13 18.34
N VAL A 33 11.79 10.42 18.47
CA VAL A 33 10.73 11.08 17.68
C VAL A 33 11.07 11.08 16.19
N THR A 34 12.32 11.36 15.83
CA THR A 34 12.77 11.39 14.42
C THR A 34 12.66 9.99 13.79
N THR A 35 13.05 8.95 14.51
CA THR A 35 12.98 7.55 14.03
C THR A 35 11.53 7.12 13.79
N LEU A 36 10.63 7.40 14.72
CA LEU A 36 9.20 7.08 14.57
C LEU A 36 8.56 7.86 13.42
N SER A 37 8.93 9.12 13.22
CA SER A 37 8.43 9.94 12.12
C SER A 37 8.86 9.41 10.76
N SER A 38 10.11 9.00 10.60
CA SER A 38 10.62 8.45 9.34
C SER A 38 9.96 7.12 8.97
N LEU A 39 9.69 6.24 9.96
CA LEU A 39 8.97 4.99 9.74
C LEU A 39 7.53 5.23 9.29
N ASN A 40 6.83 6.20 9.88
CA ASN A 40 5.46 6.55 9.48
C ASN A 40 5.40 7.09 8.04
N ILE A 41 6.35 7.91 7.63
CA ILE A 41 6.41 8.43 6.26
C ILE A 41 6.67 7.29 5.27
N SER A 42 7.60 6.39 5.57
CA SER A 42 7.92 5.25 4.71
C SER A 42 6.74 4.29 4.57
N SER A 43 6.05 3.97 5.66
CA SER A 43 4.87 3.09 5.61
C SER A 43 3.69 3.73 4.87
N SER A 44 3.48 5.05 5.00
CA SER A 44 2.42 5.75 4.28
C SER A 44 2.69 5.82 2.77
N ALA A 45 3.94 6.02 2.37
CA ALA A 45 4.33 5.98 0.96
C ALA A 45 4.09 4.59 0.35
N GLY A 46 4.50 3.51 1.05
CA GLY A 46 4.23 2.14 0.63
C GLY A 46 2.73 1.84 0.50
N ALA A 47 1.91 2.35 1.42
CA ALA A 47 0.46 2.18 1.39
C ALA A 47 -0.19 2.87 0.18
N ILE A 48 0.25 4.07 -0.17
CA ILE A 48 -0.24 4.82 -1.34
C ILE A 48 0.13 4.08 -2.63
N GLN A 49 1.35 3.61 -2.73
CA GLN A 49 1.83 2.87 -3.90
C GLN A 49 1.11 1.52 -4.05
N ALA A 50 0.88 0.78 -2.96
CA ALA A 50 0.07 -0.43 -2.99
C ALA A 50 -1.38 -0.14 -3.44
N TRP A 51 -1.94 1.02 -3.06
CA TRP A 51 -3.27 1.43 -3.53
C TRP A 51 -3.30 1.71 -5.04
N PHE A 52 -2.29 2.42 -5.58
CA PHE A 52 -2.19 2.65 -7.02
C PHE A 52 -1.98 1.34 -7.79
N ALA A 53 -1.17 0.42 -7.28
CA ALA A 53 -0.98 -0.89 -7.88
C ALA A 53 -2.28 -1.71 -7.90
N ALA A 54 -3.07 -1.68 -6.80
CA ALA A 54 -4.37 -2.33 -6.75
C ALA A 54 -5.36 -1.73 -7.77
N ARG A 55 -5.38 -0.41 -7.89
CA ARG A 55 -6.22 0.29 -8.87
C ARG A 55 -5.83 -0.04 -10.31
N SER A 56 -4.54 -0.01 -10.63
CA SER A 56 -4.06 -0.39 -11.96
C SER A 56 -4.38 -1.83 -12.31
N GLY A 57 -4.29 -2.73 -11.32
CA GLY A 57 -4.71 -4.12 -11.48
C GLY A 57 -6.21 -4.25 -11.75
N ALA A 58 -7.04 -3.43 -11.09
CA ALA A 58 -8.48 -3.42 -11.33
C ALA A 58 -8.82 -2.91 -12.75
N GLU A 59 -8.18 -1.85 -13.20
CA GLU A 59 -8.33 -1.31 -14.56
C GLU A 59 -7.92 -2.35 -15.62
N TRP A 60 -6.81 -3.06 -15.38
CA TRP A 60 -6.39 -4.16 -16.24
C TRP A 60 -7.42 -5.30 -16.25
N GLY A 61 -7.93 -5.70 -15.10
CA GLY A 61 -8.95 -6.74 -14.98
C GLY A 61 -10.24 -6.36 -15.70
N ILE A 62 -10.71 -5.12 -15.57
CA ILE A 62 -11.87 -4.57 -16.29
C ILE A 62 -11.63 -4.63 -17.79
N TYR A 63 -10.47 -4.15 -18.25
CA TYR A 63 -10.12 -4.16 -19.66
C TYR A 63 -10.15 -5.59 -20.24
N GLN A 64 -9.57 -6.55 -19.52
CA GLN A 64 -9.55 -7.94 -19.94
C GLN A 64 -10.94 -8.57 -19.96
N SER A 65 -11.80 -8.24 -19.00
CA SER A 65 -13.17 -8.80 -18.94
C SER A 65 -14.10 -8.26 -20.01
N LEU A 66 -13.93 -6.99 -20.42
CA LEU A 66 -14.81 -6.33 -21.37
C LEU A 66 -14.35 -6.38 -22.83
N ASN A 67 -13.04 -6.44 -23.08
CA ASN A 67 -12.48 -6.29 -24.43
C ASN A 67 -11.94 -7.62 -25.00
N ARG A 68 -12.06 -8.74 -24.30
CA ARG A 68 -11.58 -10.01 -24.83
C ARG A 68 -12.61 -10.62 -25.79
N PRO A 69 -12.28 -10.80 -27.07
CA PRO A 69 -13.24 -11.29 -28.08
C PRO A 69 -13.73 -12.73 -27.82
N ALA A 70 -12.95 -13.53 -27.06
CA ALA A 70 -13.32 -14.88 -26.68
C ALA A 70 -14.18 -14.96 -25.40
N CYS A 71 -14.45 -13.83 -24.76
CA CYS A 71 -15.25 -13.75 -23.55
C CYS A 71 -16.73 -13.53 -23.91
N THR A 72 -17.45 -14.65 -24.05
CA THR A 72 -18.91 -14.63 -24.04
C THR A 72 -19.43 -14.96 -22.65
N CYS A 73 -20.55 -14.38 -22.26
CA CYS A 73 -21.14 -14.61 -20.94
C CYS A 73 -21.41 -16.09 -20.68
N GLY A 74 -21.00 -16.61 -19.53
CA GLY A 74 -21.12 -18.02 -19.20
C GLY A 74 -20.00 -18.92 -19.77
N SER A 75 -19.01 -18.36 -20.46
CA SER A 75 -17.86 -19.11 -20.99
C SER A 75 -16.67 -19.19 -20.03
N ASN A 76 -16.88 -18.88 -18.75
CA ASN A 76 -15.82 -18.81 -17.73
C ASN A 76 -14.67 -17.86 -18.11
N CYS A 77 -14.99 -16.66 -18.58
CA CYS A 77 -14.03 -15.65 -18.99
C CYS A 77 -12.95 -15.34 -17.95
N CYS A 78 -13.32 -15.40 -16.68
CA CYS A 78 -12.40 -15.15 -15.57
C CYS A 78 -11.30 -16.23 -15.45
N SER A 79 -11.60 -17.47 -15.84
CA SER A 79 -10.67 -18.60 -15.73
C SER A 79 -10.13 -19.10 -17.08
N ALA A 80 -10.71 -18.67 -18.21
CA ALA A 80 -10.22 -19.02 -19.54
C ALA A 80 -8.81 -18.45 -19.78
N ALA A 81 -7.99 -19.21 -20.48
CA ALA A 81 -6.61 -18.82 -20.75
C ALA A 81 -6.50 -17.67 -21.77
N PRO A 82 -5.64 -16.64 -21.50
CA PRO A 82 -4.90 -16.38 -20.27
C PRO A 82 -5.85 -15.94 -19.14
N ALA A 83 -5.84 -16.65 -18.00
CA ALA A 83 -6.78 -16.42 -16.91
C ALA A 83 -6.64 -15.00 -16.32
N ILE A 84 -7.79 -14.36 -16.04
CA ILE A 84 -7.83 -13.10 -15.30
C ILE A 84 -7.71 -13.40 -13.81
N SER A 85 -8.46 -14.42 -13.34
CA SER A 85 -8.40 -14.86 -11.95
C SER A 85 -7.07 -15.54 -11.66
N GLY A 86 -6.40 -15.11 -10.59
CA GLY A 86 -5.07 -15.57 -10.22
C GLY A 86 -3.92 -14.88 -10.97
N ALA A 87 -4.22 -13.97 -11.90
CA ALA A 87 -3.18 -13.22 -12.59
C ALA A 87 -2.38 -12.37 -11.60
N THR A 88 -1.06 -12.47 -11.69
CA THR A 88 -0.14 -11.67 -10.89
C THR A 88 0.53 -10.64 -11.76
N LEU A 89 0.29 -9.37 -11.44
CA LEU A 89 0.88 -8.23 -12.12
C LEU A 89 2.07 -7.74 -11.31
N ASN A 90 3.24 -7.69 -11.94
CA ASN A 90 4.44 -7.13 -11.36
C ASN A 90 4.66 -5.74 -11.96
N PHE A 91 4.66 -4.71 -11.12
CA PHE A 91 4.91 -3.35 -11.54
C PHE A 91 6.42 -3.08 -11.46
N GLY A 92 7.07 -3.15 -12.63
CA GLY A 92 8.51 -2.90 -12.76
C GLY A 92 8.82 -1.40 -12.77
N GLY A 93 9.84 -1.04 -12.05
CA GLY A 93 10.41 0.32 -11.96
C GLY A 93 11.15 0.44 -10.65
N GLY A 94 12.40 0.78 -10.64
CA GLY A 94 13.37 1.06 -9.55
C GLY A 94 13.13 0.73 -8.08
N ALA A 95 11.94 0.31 -7.70
CA ALA A 95 11.55 -0.17 -6.37
C ALA A 95 10.61 -1.37 -6.54
N SER A 96 11.15 -2.47 -6.96
CA SER A 96 10.53 -3.64 -7.58
C SER A 96 9.73 -4.57 -6.65
N ASN A 97 9.11 -4.09 -5.60
CA ASN A 97 8.39 -4.94 -4.64
C ASN A 97 6.88 -4.73 -4.64
N TYR A 98 6.31 -4.23 -5.77
CA TYR A 98 4.86 -4.11 -5.92
C TYR A 98 4.33 -5.27 -6.74
N GLN A 99 3.43 -6.01 -6.15
CA GLN A 99 2.74 -7.08 -6.81
C GLN A 99 1.24 -6.93 -6.58
N ALA A 100 0.45 -7.10 -7.64
CA ALA A 100 -1.00 -7.15 -7.52
C ALA A 100 -1.52 -8.48 -8.05
N THR A 101 -2.30 -9.17 -7.25
CA THR A 101 -3.02 -10.38 -7.64
C THR A 101 -4.46 -10.01 -7.95
N VAL A 102 -4.94 -10.43 -9.10
CA VAL A 102 -6.30 -10.17 -9.59
C VAL A 102 -7.14 -11.43 -9.40
N ASP A 103 -8.25 -11.30 -8.70
CA ASP A 103 -9.29 -12.32 -8.58
C ASP A 103 -10.48 -11.87 -9.43
N CYS A 104 -11.08 -12.78 -10.19
CA CYS A 104 -12.23 -12.50 -11.02
C CYS A 104 -13.27 -13.56 -10.83
N SER A 105 -14.54 -13.16 -10.75
CA SER A 105 -15.70 -14.03 -10.84
C SER A 105 -16.75 -13.44 -11.77
N GLU A 106 -17.46 -14.29 -12.49
CA GLU A 106 -18.53 -13.87 -13.38
C GLU A 106 -19.86 -14.47 -12.98
N THR A 107 -20.91 -13.71 -13.16
CA THR A 107 -22.29 -14.14 -12.95
C THR A 107 -23.12 -13.79 -14.18
N PRO A 108 -23.60 -14.77 -14.95
CA PRO A 108 -24.50 -14.51 -16.06
C PRO A 108 -25.89 -14.12 -15.55
N VAL A 109 -26.48 -13.12 -16.18
CA VAL A 109 -27.84 -12.64 -15.89
C VAL A 109 -28.59 -12.51 -17.20
N ASP A 110 -29.82 -13.02 -17.26
CA ASP A 110 -30.74 -12.87 -18.39
C ASP A 110 -31.86 -11.90 -18.00
N GLU A 111 -31.99 -10.82 -18.72
CA GLU A 111 -33.05 -9.85 -18.56
C GLU A 111 -33.83 -9.70 -19.89
N GLY A 112 -34.98 -10.38 -19.97
CA GLY A 112 -35.89 -10.25 -21.10
C GLY A 112 -35.29 -10.68 -22.46
N GLY A 113 -34.42 -11.69 -22.46
CA GLY A 113 -33.75 -12.21 -23.66
C GLY A 113 -32.45 -11.49 -23.98
N THR A 114 -32.00 -10.58 -23.12
CA THR A 114 -30.66 -9.97 -23.22
C THR A 114 -29.77 -10.51 -22.13
N ASN A 115 -28.68 -11.17 -22.54
CA ASN A 115 -27.71 -11.74 -21.62
C ASN A 115 -26.66 -10.69 -21.25
N TYR A 116 -26.44 -10.52 -19.94
CA TYR A 116 -25.38 -9.70 -19.36
C TYR A 116 -24.46 -10.55 -18.51
N CYS A 117 -23.22 -10.14 -18.40
CA CYS A 117 -22.33 -10.68 -17.39
C CYS A 117 -22.02 -9.62 -16.35
N ILE A 118 -22.13 -9.98 -15.10
CA ILE A 118 -21.64 -9.20 -13.98
C ILE A 118 -20.30 -9.77 -13.59
N TYR A 119 -19.25 -9.00 -13.78
CA TYR A 119 -17.89 -9.34 -13.37
C TYR A 119 -17.57 -8.69 -12.04
N ASN A 120 -17.18 -9.49 -11.07
CA ASN A 120 -16.66 -9.02 -9.80
C ASN A 120 -15.14 -9.23 -9.81
N ILE A 121 -14.42 -8.13 -9.81
CA ILE A 121 -12.96 -8.10 -9.90
C ILE A 121 -12.42 -7.62 -8.56
N GLY A 122 -11.71 -8.48 -7.86
CA GLY A 122 -11.01 -8.20 -6.61
C GLY A 122 -9.52 -8.14 -6.87
N VAL A 123 -8.86 -7.06 -6.46
CA VAL A 123 -7.42 -6.94 -6.62
C VAL A 123 -6.77 -6.71 -5.28
N THR A 124 -5.79 -7.53 -4.96
CA THR A 124 -4.99 -7.39 -3.76
C THR A 124 -3.57 -7.03 -4.17
N ALA A 125 -3.12 -5.81 -3.82
CA ALA A 125 -1.74 -5.39 -4.02
C ALA A 125 -0.98 -5.37 -2.72
N THR A 126 0.29 -5.75 -2.79
CA THR A 126 1.23 -5.76 -1.66
C THR A 126 2.49 -4.99 -2.01
N PHE A 127 3.06 -4.36 -1.00
CA PHE A 127 4.37 -3.75 -1.04
C PHE A 127 5.23 -4.33 0.09
N GLY A 128 6.46 -4.76 -0.23
CA GLY A 128 7.37 -5.38 0.73
C GLY A 128 6.96 -6.82 1.09
N ASN A 129 7.67 -7.41 2.04
CA ASN A 129 7.40 -8.75 2.54
C ASN A 129 6.57 -8.70 3.82
N PRO A 130 5.67 -9.66 4.05
CA PRO A 130 4.98 -9.79 5.32
C PRO A 130 5.97 -9.89 6.48
N GLY A 131 5.83 -9.00 7.46
CA GLY A 131 6.74 -8.88 8.61
C GLY A 131 7.66 -7.67 8.56
N ASP A 132 7.85 -7.04 7.41
CA ASP A 132 8.60 -5.79 7.30
C ASP A 132 7.79 -4.62 7.87
N VAL A 133 8.47 -3.67 8.53
CA VAL A 133 7.83 -2.45 9.06
C VAL A 133 7.21 -1.56 7.98
N THR A 134 7.62 -1.74 6.73
CA THR A 134 7.11 -1.01 5.56
C THR A 134 6.08 -1.80 4.78
N PHE A 135 5.74 -3.03 5.20
CA PHE A 135 4.75 -3.85 4.51
C PHE A 135 3.40 -3.14 4.43
N ALA A 136 2.87 -3.05 3.22
CA ALA A 136 1.55 -2.53 2.98
C ALA A 136 0.74 -3.46 2.08
N ARG A 137 -0.53 -3.68 2.44
CA ARG A 137 -1.49 -4.45 1.64
C ARG A 137 -2.73 -3.61 1.41
N ARG A 138 -3.18 -3.55 0.17
CA ARG A 138 -4.43 -2.87 -0.21
C ARG A 138 -5.28 -3.77 -1.08
N ARG A 139 -6.58 -3.71 -0.90
CA ARG A 139 -7.56 -4.42 -1.71
C ARG A 139 -8.54 -3.44 -2.32
N VAL A 140 -8.82 -3.64 -3.61
CA VAL A 140 -9.84 -2.91 -4.36
C VAL A 140 -10.79 -3.94 -4.96
N ASN A 141 -12.09 -3.73 -4.82
CA ASN A 141 -13.12 -4.54 -5.44
C ASN A 141 -13.92 -3.65 -6.38
N VAL A 142 -14.14 -4.13 -7.60
CA VAL A 142 -14.92 -3.42 -8.62
C VAL A 142 -15.90 -4.41 -9.24
N THR A 143 -17.13 -3.96 -9.46
CA THR A 143 -18.15 -4.70 -10.19
C THR A 143 -18.42 -3.98 -11.49
N VAL A 144 -18.33 -4.70 -12.60
CA VAL A 144 -18.63 -4.17 -13.93
C VAL A 144 -19.62 -5.08 -14.65
N THR A 145 -20.49 -4.47 -15.44
CA THR A 145 -21.46 -5.18 -16.27
C THR A 145 -21.01 -5.13 -17.71
N GLY A 146 -20.81 -6.29 -18.30
CA GLY A 146 -20.53 -6.45 -19.73
C GLY A 146 -21.77 -6.97 -20.46
N LYS A 147 -22.16 -6.32 -21.54
CA LYS A 147 -23.14 -6.87 -22.46
C LYS A 147 -22.43 -7.80 -23.42
N ASN A 148 -23.00 -8.99 -23.67
CA ASN A 148 -22.51 -9.81 -24.77
C ASN A 148 -22.51 -8.98 -26.04
N ALA A 149 -21.35 -8.84 -26.68
CA ALA A 149 -21.34 -8.34 -28.05
C ALA A 149 -22.23 -9.29 -28.89
N PRO A 150 -23.14 -8.80 -29.71
CA PRO A 150 -23.83 -9.65 -30.65
C PRO A 150 -22.80 -10.36 -31.53
N PRO A 151 -23.08 -11.59 -31.96
CA PRO A 151 -22.20 -12.35 -32.82
C PRO A 151 -21.93 -11.63 -34.14
#